data_0053ac49427b10738589dec917c8c5f6
#
_entry.id   0053ac49427b10738589dec917c8c5f6
#
_cell.length_a   1.000
_cell.length_b   1.000
_cell.length_c   1.000
_cell.angle_alpha   90.00
_cell.angle_beta   90.00
_cell.angle_gamma   90.00
#
_symmetry.space_group_name_H-M   'P 1'
#
loop_
_entity.id
_entity.type
_entity.pdbx_description
1 polymer ?
#
loop_
_entity_poly.entity_id
_entity_poly.type
_entity_poly.pdbx_seq_one_letter_code
_entity_poly.pdbx_strand_id
1 'polypeptide(L)'
;HAIHQNGVIKKIWFECPNCKLKKGEKIPSEEDLRAYNQFNYVDIPFWFPQKIKLFYNSRINSRANMKITEFFTPRNLYAMSLLYQQIENISEPNIRDFFKFVFTGALPQMSNMVFVVKNRGKFNGKSHESKEEVGSWVIGYWIPSEHFEINVWRCFENRYKKVIKGKKEAIEILNDVEITKSYNKFLSGEGKAFITTMSATDLSFIPDDSVDYIITDPPHGDR
;
A
#
# COMPACT_ATOMS: atom_id res chain seq x y z
N HIS A 1 5.37 6.18 14.50
CA HIS A 1 6.27 5.60 13.51
C HIS A 1 7.58 5.20 14.17
N ALA A 2 8.22 4.15 13.71
CA ALA A 2 9.56 3.78 14.15
C ALA A 2 10.53 3.78 12.96
N ILE A 3 11.78 4.14 13.21
CA ILE A 3 12.88 3.95 12.27
C ILE A 3 13.69 2.76 12.76
N HIS A 4 13.80 1.74 11.92
CA HIS A 4 14.62 0.57 12.15
C HIS A 4 15.94 0.71 11.42
N GLN A 5 17.02 0.24 12.04
CA GLN A 5 18.33 0.09 11.42
C GLN A 5 18.87 -1.30 11.76
N ASN A 6 19.10 -2.11 10.74
CA ASN A 6 19.57 -3.50 10.88
C ASN A 6 18.70 -4.33 11.85
N GLY A 7 17.38 -4.16 11.80
CA GLY A 7 16.42 -4.90 12.64
C GLY A 7 16.21 -4.35 14.05
N VAL A 8 16.87 -3.25 14.42
CA VAL A 8 16.72 -2.61 15.73
C VAL A 8 16.03 -1.26 15.58
N ILE A 9 15.12 -0.92 16.51
CA ILE A 9 14.50 0.39 16.53
C ILE A 9 15.52 1.43 16.96
N LYS A 10 15.85 2.34 16.04
CA LYS A 10 16.82 3.43 16.27
C LYS A 10 16.14 4.67 16.86
N LYS A 11 14.94 4.98 16.38
CA LYS A 11 14.24 6.22 16.69
C LYS A 11 12.73 6.03 16.61
N ILE A 12 11.99 6.74 17.44
CA ILE A 12 10.52 6.80 17.40
C ILE A 12 10.09 8.22 17.07
N TRP A 13 9.19 8.34 16.09
CA TRP A 13 8.46 9.56 15.80
C TRP A 13 7.05 9.51 16.37
N PHE A 14 6.63 10.57 17.04
CA PHE A 14 5.32 10.66 17.67
C PHE A 14 4.69 12.04 17.53
N GLU A 15 3.38 12.09 17.70
CA GLU A 15 2.61 13.32 17.86
C GLU A 15 2.12 13.38 19.31
N CYS A 16 2.21 14.54 19.93
CA CYS A 16 1.72 14.73 21.29
C CYS A 16 0.48 15.62 21.28
N PRO A 17 -0.72 15.08 21.55
CA PRO A 17 -1.93 15.88 21.58
C PRO A 17 -1.95 16.91 22.72
N ASN A 18 -1.32 16.59 23.85
CA ASN A 18 -1.32 17.46 25.04
C ASN A 18 -0.48 18.72 24.85
N CYS A 19 0.72 18.60 24.26
CA CYS A 19 1.60 19.75 24.01
C CYS A 19 1.51 20.28 22.57
N LYS A 20 0.56 19.77 21.76
CA LYS A 20 0.34 20.14 20.36
C LYS A 20 1.57 19.96 19.46
N LEU A 21 2.52 19.14 19.88
CA LEU A 21 3.70 18.81 19.09
C LEU A 21 3.31 17.91 17.94
N LYS A 22 3.38 18.44 16.71
CA LYS A 22 3.03 17.69 15.50
C LYS A 22 4.07 16.65 15.08
N LYS A 23 5.31 16.82 15.51
CA LYS A 23 6.40 15.88 15.22
C LYS A 23 7.43 15.91 16.35
N GLY A 24 7.39 14.91 17.20
CA GLY A 24 8.42 14.64 18.21
C GLY A 24 9.29 13.47 17.78
N GLU A 25 10.53 13.46 18.23
CA GLU A 25 11.47 12.38 18.02
C GLU A 25 12.09 11.98 19.36
N LYS A 26 12.26 10.68 19.59
CA LYS A 26 12.94 10.15 20.77
C LYS A 26 13.72 8.87 20.44
N ILE A 27 14.74 8.60 21.24
CA ILE A 27 15.37 7.26 21.31
C ILE A 27 14.39 6.35 22.07
N PRO A 28 14.20 5.08 21.66
CA PRO A 28 13.32 4.17 22.37
C PRO A 28 13.75 3.98 23.83
N SER A 29 12.81 4.08 24.75
CA SER A 29 12.98 3.68 26.14
C SER A 29 12.80 2.17 26.29
N GLU A 30 13.16 1.60 27.44
CA GLU A 30 12.88 0.19 27.75
C GLU A 30 11.38 -0.13 27.73
N GLU A 31 10.54 0.81 28.11
CA GLU A 31 9.09 0.68 28.06
C GLU A 31 8.59 0.60 26.61
N ASP A 32 9.10 1.46 25.73
CA ASP A 32 8.78 1.40 24.31
C ASP A 32 9.18 0.05 23.70
N LEU A 33 10.37 -0.44 24.03
CA LEU A 33 10.85 -1.73 23.53
C LEU A 33 10.02 -2.90 24.09
N ARG A 34 9.63 -2.85 25.37
CA ARG A 34 8.72 -3.84 25.95
C ARG A 34 7.36 -3.84 25.26
N ALA A 35 6.79 -2.67 25.04
CA ALA A 35 5.51 -2.53 24.32
C ALA A 35 5.60 -3.00 22.87
N TYR A 36 6.74 -2.84 22.21
CA TYR A 36 6.97 -3.35 20.87
C TYR A 36 7.13 -4.88 20.84
N ASN A 37 7.94 -5.44 21.75
CA ASN A 37 8.30 -6.85 21.78
C ASN A 37 7.18 -7.79 22.25
N GLN A 38 6.06 -7.26 22.76
CA GLN A 38 4.88 -8.07 23.07
C GLN A 38 4.19 -8.66 21.82
N PHE A 39 4.49 -8.13 20.65
CA PHE A 39 3.95 -8.64 19.39
C PHE A 39 4.90 -9.65 18.75
N ASN A 40 4.38 -10.80 18.38
CA ASN A 40 5.10 -11.80 17.61
C ASN A 40 4.19 -12.40 16.52
N TYR A 41 4.78 -13.08 15.53
CA TYR A 41 4.01 -13.61 14.40
C TYR A 41 3.12 -14.80 14.76
N VAL A 42 3.38 -15.48 15.88
CA VAL A 42 2.67 -16.70 16.29
C VAL A 42 1.34 -16.35 16.96
N ASP A 43 1.31 -15.25 17.70
CA ASP A 43 0.17 -14.87 18.55
C ASP A 43 -0.81 -13.90 17.86
N ILE A 44 -0.79 -13.81 16.52
CA ILE A 44 -1.76 -13.01 15.78
C ILE A 44 -3.05 -13.84 15.63
N PRO A 45 -4.16 -13.47 16.31
CA PRO A 45 -5.40 -14.26 16.31
C PRO A 45 -6.27 -14.05 15.07
N PHE A 46 -5.85 -13.16 14.17
CA PHE A 46 -6.57 -12.79 12.97
C PHE A 46 -5.97 -13.44 11.74
N TRP A 47 -6.77 -13.62 10.71
CA TRP A 47 -6.29 -14.18 9.44
C TRP A 47 -5.27 -13.26 8.74
N PHE A 48 -4.21 -13.86 8.23
CA PHE A 48 -3.26 -13.28 7.29
C PHE A 48 -2.61 -14.38 6.44
N PRO A 49 -2.00 -14.08 5.28
CA PRO A 49 -1.44 -15.07 4.37
C PRO A 49 -0.11 -15.61 4.89
N GLN A 50 -0.13 -16.68 5.66
CA GLN A 50 1.06 -17.27 6.31
C GLN A 50 1.93 -18.12 5.37
N LYS A 51 1.31 -18.77 4.37
CA LYS A 51 1.96 -19.79 3.54
C LYS A 51 2.46 -19.28 2.20
N ILE A 52 2.21 -18.01 1.87
CA ILE A 52 2.62 -17.44 0.60
C ILE A 52 4.12 -17.19 0.63
N LYS A 53 4.83 -17.88 -0.27
CA LYS A 53 6.26 -17.68 -0.52
C LYS A 53 6.43 -16.95 -1.85
N LEU A 54 7.42 -16.07 -1.90
CA LEU A 54 7.83 -15.46 -3.16
C LEU A 54 8.69 -16.45 -3.94
N PHE A 55 8.57 -16.40 -5.26
CA PHE A 55 9.51 -17.12 -6.12
C PHE A 55 10.87 -16.38 -6.11
N TYR A 56 11.94 -17.14 -6.31
CA TYR A 56 13.27 -16.55 -6.43
C TYR A 56 13.39 -15.77 -7.74
N ASN A 57 13.74 -14.49 -7.63
CA ASN A 57 14.01 -13.66 -8.79
C ASN A 57 14.94 -12.49 -8.39
N SER A 58 16.11 -12.44 -9.02
CA SER A 58 17.12 -11.41 -8.73
C SER A 58 16.71 -10.00 -9.16
N ARG A 59 15.82 -9.88 -10.17
CA ARG A 59 15.35 -8.56 -10.66
C ARG A 59 14.42 -7.87 -9.68
N ILE A 60 13.66 -8.64 -8.91
CA ILE A 60 12.77 -8.13 -7.86
C ILE A 60 13.37 -8.32 -6.46
N ASN A 61 14.64 -8.71 -6.38
CA ASN A 61 15.38 -8.91 -5.13
C ASN A 61 14.77 -9.92 -4.14
N SER A 62 13.88 -10.80 -4.61
CA SER A 62 13.36 -11.87 -3.77
C SER A 62 14.41 -12.97 -3.59
N ARG A 63 14.51 -13.50 -2.38
CA ARG A 63 15.37 -14.64 -2.07
C ARG A 63 14.56 -15.94 -2.02
N ALA A 64 15.24 -17.06 -2.14
CA ALA A 64 14.60 -18.36 -2.05
C ALA A 64 13.82 -18.52 -0.74
N ASN A 65 12.58 -18.99 -0.85
CA ASN A 65 11.67 -19.22 0.29
C ASN A 65 11.29 -17.97 1.11
N MET A 66 11.55 -16.77 0.62
CA MET A 66 11.10 -15.54 1.28
C MET A 66 9.58 -15.53 1.39
N LYS A 67 9.07 -15.28 2.60
CA LYS A 67 7.64 -15.21 2.87
C LYS A 67 7.16 -13.76 2.76
N ILE A 68 5.94 -13.57 2.29
CA ILE A 68 5.33 -12.23 2.20
C ILE A 68 5.23 -11.55 3.56
N THR A 69 5.10 -12.32 4.63
CA THR A 69 5.03 -11.80 6.00
C THR A 69 6.31 -11.13 6.48
N GLU A 70 7.46 -11.45 5.88
CA GLU A 70 8.75 -10.87 6.24
C GLU A 70 8.87 -9.37 5.91
N PHE A 71 7.97 -8.86 5.04
CA PHE A 71 7.90 -7.43 4.74
C PHE A 71 7.22 -6.59 5.80
N PHE A 72 6.69 -7.19 6.86
CA PHE A 72 5.94 -6.48 7.90
C PHE A 72 6.50 -6.81 9.26
N THR A 73 6.52 -5.84 10.17
CA THR A 73 6.79 -6.14 11.57
C THR A 73 5.63 -6.92 12.19
N PRO A 74 5.85 -7.73 13.24
CA PRO A 74 4.75 -8.43 13.93
C PRO A 74 3.64 -7.48 14.38
N ARG A 75 4.02 -6.29 14.88
CA ARG A 75 3.07 -5.25 15.32
C ARG A 75 2.22 -4.73 14.16
N ASN A 76 2.83 -4.38 13.04
CA ASN A 76 2.08 -3.91 11.87
C ASN A 76 1.21 -5.04 11.31
N LEU A 77 1.73 -6.27 11.25
CA LEU A 77 0.95 -7.42 10.75
C LEU A 77 -0.27 -7.71 11.64
N TYR A 78 -0.12 -7.61 12.97
CA TYR A 78 -1.25 -7.70 13.91
C TYR A 78 -2.31 -6.63 13.62
N ALA A 79 -1.89 -5.37 13.52
CA ALA A 79 -2.80 -4.25 13.27
C ALA A 79 -3.49 -4.34 11.90
N MET A 80 -2.75 -4.79 10.87
CA MET A 80 -3.29 -5.02 9.51
C MET A 80 -4.31 -6.15 9.49
N SER A 81 -4.02 -7.27 10.16
CA SER A 81 -4.92 -8.42 10.22
C SER A 81 -6.22 -8.08 10.97
N LEU A 82 -6.12 -7.34 12.07
CA LEU A 82 -7.27 -6.82 12.80
C LEU A 82 -8.10 -5.87 11.92
N LEU A 83 -7.47 -4.91 11.26
CA LEU A 83 -8.14 -3.97 10.36
C LEU A 83 -8.83 -4.70 9.21
N TYR A 84 -8.17 -5.68 8.59
CA TYR A 84 -8.75 -6.48 7.53
C TYR A 84 -9.97 -7.27 8.00
N GLN A 85 -9.92 -7.86 9.19
CA GLN A 85 -11.06 -8.54 9.77
C GLN A 85 -12.25 -7.59 9.98
N GLN A 86 -11.99 -6.35 10.45
CA GLN A 86 -13.07 -5.36 10.60
C GLN A 86 -13.68 -4.97 9.24
N ILE A 87 -12.88 -4.91 8.18
CA ILE A 87 -13.37 -4.67 6.82
C ILE A 87 -14.23 -5.85 6.35
N GLU A 88 -13.83 -7.09 6.60
CA GLU A 88 -14.62 -8.29 6.24
C GLU A 88 -15.97 -8.35 6.97
N ASN A 89 -16.05 -7.80 8.17
CA ASN A 89 -17.29 -7.76 8.96
C ASN A 89 -18.30 -6.70 8.46
N ILE A 90 -17.96 -5.87 7.48
CA ILE A 90 -18.89 -4.91 6.88
C ILE A 90 -19.93 -5.68 6.08
N SER A 91 -21.20 -5.55 6.44
CA SER A 91 -22.31 -6.29 5.84
C SER A 91 -22.63 -5.85 4.41
N GLU A 92 -22.48 -4.56 4.10
CA GLU A 92 -22.76 -4.01 2.77
C GLU A 92 -21.59 -4.30 1.81
N PRO A 93 -21.79 -5.10 0.73
CA PRO A 93 -20.71 -5.58 -0.13
C PRO A 93 -19.90 -4.46 -0.82
N ASN A 94 -20.58 -3.45 -1.36
CA ASN A 94 -19.89 -2.36 -2.09
C ASN A 94 -19.03 -1.52 -1.15
N ILE A 95 -19.47 -1.30 0.10
CA ILE A 95 -18.69 -0.59 1.13
C ILE A 95 -17.49 -1.44 1.54
N ARG A 96 -17.72 -2.74 1.77
CA ARG A 96 -16.64 -3.68 2.08
C ARG A 96 -15.57 -3.71 0.99
N ASP A 97 -15.97 -3.84 -0.27
CA ASP A 97 -15.05 -3.90 -1.41
C ASP A 97 -14.31 -2.56 -1.60
N PHE A 98 -14.98 -1.45 -1.36
CA PHE A 98 -14.34 -0.13 -1.33
C PHE A 98 -13.23 -0.07 -0.27
N PHE A 99 -13.49 -0.52 0.96
CA PHE A 99 -12.48 -0.52 2.01
C PHE A 99 -11.36 -1.54 1.76
N LYS A 100 -11.64 -2.69 1.12
CA LYS A 100 -10.61 -3.61 0.63
C LYS A 100 -9.69 -2.94 -0.39
N PHE A 101 -10.24 -2.18 -1.32
CA PHE A 101 -9.47 -1.40 -2.29
C PHE A 101 -8.58 -0.36 -1.60
N VAL A 102 -9.11 0.37 -0.62
CA VAL A 102 -8.33 1.32 0.20
C VAL A 102 -7.21 0.59 0.93
N PHE A 103 -7.51 -0.54 1.56
CA PHE A 103 -6.56 -1.34 2.31
C PHE A 103 -5.41 -1.83 1.43
N THR A 104 -5.73 -2.43 0.28
CA THR A 104 -4.73 -2.92 -0.68
C THR A 104 -3.79 -1.81 -1.13
N GLY A 105 -4.35 -0.63 -1.45
CA GLY A 105 -3.56 0.53 -1.84
C GLY A 105 -2.68 1.12 -0.73
N ALA A 106 -2.92 0.78 0.53
CA ALA A 106 -2.13 1.23 1.68
C ALA A 106 -1.00 0.25 2.06
N LEU A 107 -1.06 -1.02 1.64
CA LEU A 107 -0.12 -2.08 2.03
C LEU A 107 1.36 -1.72 1.84
N PRO A 108 1.79 -1.15 0.71
CA PRO A 108 3.22 -0.83 0.52
C PRO A 108 3.76 0.12 1.59
N GLN A 109 2.94 1.07 2.03
CA GLN A 109 3.32 2.05 3.07
C GLN A 109 3.31 1.45 4.49
N MET A 110 2.61 0.35 4.70
CA MET A 110 2.59 -0.40 5.97
C MET A 110 3.76 -1.36 6.11
N SER A 111 4.52 -1.55 5.03
CA SER A 111 5.63 -2.51 4.98
C SER A 111 6.96 -1.91 5.41
N ASN A 112 7.92 -2.79 5.71
CA ASN A 112 9.32 -2.45 5.98
C ASN A 112 10.09 -2.04 4.71
N MET A 113 9.44 -1.98 3.56
CA MET A 113 10.06 -1.51 2.31
C MET A 113 10.17 0.01 2.21
N VAL A 114 9.58 0.76 3.14
CA VAL A 114 9.61 2.22 3.15
C VAL A 114 10.97 2.71 3.65
N PHE A 115 11.79 3.23 2.76
CA PHE A 115 13.14 3.68 3.10
C PHE A 115 13.17 5.07 3.76
N VAL A 116 14.26 5.32 4.50
CA VAL A 116 14.54 6.62 5.10
C VAL A 116 15.25 7.50 4.09
N VAL A 117 14.68 8.66 3.78
CA VAL A 117 15.36 9.70 2.99
C VAL A 117 16.16 10.57 3.93
N LYS A 118 17.46 10.63 3.70
CA LYS A 118 18.34 11.60 4.38
C LYS A 118 18.58 12.75 3.42
N ASN A 119 18.03 13.91 3.75
CA ASN A 119 18.24 15.11 2.95
C ASN A 119 19.75 15.44 2.92
N ARG A 120 20.41 15.03 1.86
CA ARG A 120 21.79 15.42 1.52
C ARG A 120 21.71 16.72 0.73
N GLY A 121 21.34 17.83 1.37
CA GLY A 121 21.11 19.00 0.56
C GLY A 121 21.82 20.24 1.06
N LYS A 122 22.67 20.80 0.21
CA LYS A 122 22.86 22.23 0.14
C LYS A 122 21.68 22.80 -0.65
N PHE A 123 20.69 23.36 0.00
CA PHE A 123 19.72 24.21 -0.67
C PHE A 123 20.21 25.64 -0.54
N ASN A 124 20.41 26.35 -1.64
CA ASN A 124 20.95 27.72 -1.71
C ASN A 124 22.28 27.93 -0.97
N GLY A 125 23.22 26.98 -1.08
CA GLY A 125 24.56 27.14 -0.52
C GLY A 125 24.70 27.00 1.01
N LYS A 126 23.60 26.80 1.74
CA LYS A 126 23.61 26.56 3.19
C LYS A 126 23.49 25.06 3.47
N SER A 127 24.39 24.52 4.30
CA SER A 127 24.26 23.16 4.80
C SER A 127 23.12 23.15 5.84
N HIS A 128 22.03 22.43 5.53
CA HIS A 128 21.01 22.13 6.50
C HIS A 128 21.38 20.82 7.22
N GLU A 129 21.09 20.74 8.53
CA GLU A 129 21.14 19.47 9.25
C GLU A 129 20.30 18.44 8.50
N SER A 130 20.85 17.25 8.32
CA SER A 130 20.17 16.18 7.58
C SER A 130 18.90 15.76 8.34
N LYS A 131 17.75 16.24 7.90
CA LYS A 131 16.47 15.78 8.42
C LYS A 131 16.12 14.44 7.75
N GLU A 132 15.77 13.47 8.58
CA GLU A 132 15.21 12.22 8.10
C GLU A 132 13.77 12.47 7.65
N GLU A 133 13.40 11.89 6.49
CA GLU A 133 12.06 11.97 5.92
C GLU A 133 11.57 10.60 5.49
N VAL A 134 10.25 10.41 5.52
CA VAL A 134 9.63 9.18 5.04
C VAL A 134 9.76 9.13 3.53
N GLY A 135 10.48 8.15 3.03
CA GLY A 135 10.58 7.88 1.60
C GLY A 135 9.36 7.16 1.02
N SER A 136 9.51 6.74 -0.21
CA SER A 136 8.59 5.80 -0.84
C SER A 136 8.95 4.37 -0.41
N TRP A 137 8.22 3.38 -0.91
CA TRP A 137 8.67 1.98 -0.82
C TRP A 137 9.63 1.68 -1.97
N VAL A 138 10.55 0.73 -1.72
CA VAL A 138 11.51 0.30 -2.74
C VAL A 138 10.82 -0.49 -3.86
N ILE A 139 11.34 -0.36 -5.07
CA ILE A 139 10.92 -1.20 -6.19
C ILE A 139 11.55 -2.58 -6.02
N GLY A 140 10.75 -3.62 -6.15
CA GLY A 140 11.15 -4.99 -5.86
C GLY A 140 10.81 -5.42 -4.43
N TYR A 141 11.23 -6.63 -4.06
CA TYR A 141 10.90 -7.24 -2.76
C TYR A 141 12.14 -7.32 -1.88
N TRP A 142 12.59 -6.20 -1.35
CA TRP A 142 13.68 -6.14 -0.41
C TRP A 142 13.43 -5.10 0.68
N ILE A 143 14.06 -5.32 1.82
CA ILE A 143 13.93 -4.45 3.00
C ILE A 143 15.22 -3.65 3.12
N PRO A 144 15.17 -2.30 3.06
CA PRO A 144 16.33 -1.46 3.30
C PRO A 144 16.89 -1.68 4.70
N SER A 145 18.22 -1.59 4.86
CA SER A 145 18.87 -1.69 6.18
C SER A 145 18.38 -0.61 7.15
N GLU A 146 17.95 0.53 6.62
CA GLU A 146 17.29 1.59 7.37
C GLU A 146 15.94 1.88 6.75
N HIS A 147 14.86 1.62 7.49
CA HIS A 147 13.49 1.72 7.00
C HIS A 147 12.52 2.22 8.06
N PHE A 148 11.39 2.73 7.60
CA PHE A 148 10.28 3.11 8.46
C PHE A 148 9.34 1.94 8.73
N GLU A 149 8.88 1.85 9.96
CA GLU A 149 7.64 1.19 10.34
C GLU A 149 6.58 2.26 10.58
N ILE A 150 5.69 2.44 9.62
CA ILE A 150 4.66 3.47 9.69
C ILE A 150 3.42 2.90 10.37
N ASN A 151 2.74 3.71 11.16
CA ASN A 151 1.49 3.33 11.81
C ASN A 151 0.43 2.93 10.77
N VAL A 152 -0.13 1.74 10.94
CA VAL A 152 -1.08 1.11 10.00
C VAL A 152 -2.32 1.96 9.79
N TRP A 153 -2.94 2.46 10.89
CA TRP A 153 -4.12 3.30 10.81
C TRP A 153 -3.87 4.58 10.01
N ARG A 154 -2.73 5.24 10.24
CA ARG A 154 -2.36 6.45 9.50
C ARG A 154 -2.18 6.19 8.01
N CYS A 155 -1.57 5.07 7.64
CA CYS A 155 -1.45 4.66 6.23
C CYS A 155 -2.83 4.47 5.59
N PHE A 156 -3.70 3.76 6.27
CA PHE A 156 -5.06 3.47 5.82
C PHE A 156 -5.90 4.75 5.69
N GLU A 157 -5.92 5.59 6.73
CA GLU A 157 -6.66 6.86 6.73
C GLU A 157 -6.20 7.81 5.62
N ASN A 158 -4.89 7.93 5.43
CA ASN A 158 -4.33 8.76 4.37
C ASN A 158 -4.71 8.23 2.98
N ARG A 159 -4.71 6.91 2.79
CA ARG A 159 -5.15 6.30 1.54
C ARG A 159 -6.64 6.50 1.33
N TYR A 160 -7.45 6.31 2.36
CA TYR A 160 -8.90 6.59 2.32
C TYR A 160 -9.18 8.02 1.85
N LYS A 161 -8.55 9.02 2.47
CA LYS A 161 -8.73 10.43 2.08
C LYS A 161 -8.40 10.69 0.61
N LYS A 162 -7.30 10.08 0.12
CA LYS A 162 -6.91 10.19 -1.30
C LYS A 162 -7.90 9.50 -2.24
N VAL A 163 -8.38 8.31 -1.89
CA VAL A 163 -9.34 7.56 -2.71
C VAL A 163 -10.69 8.28 -2.75
N ILE A 164 -11.18 8.80 -1.64
CA ILE A 164 -12.43 9.59 -1.59
C ILE A 164 -12.31 10.84 -2.46
N LYS A 165 -11.18 11.55 -2.36
CA LYS A 165 -10.94 12.72 -3.21
C LYS A 165 -10.98 12.35 -4.69
N GLY A 166 -10.23 11.32 -5.11
CA GLY A 166 -10.22 10.86 -6.49
C GLY A 166 -11.58 10.36 -6.99
N LYS A 167 -12.37 9.69 -6.13
CA LYS A 167 -13.75 9.29 -6.50
C LYS A 167 -14.67 10.49 -6.72
N LYS A 168 -14.58 11.52 -5.87
CA LYS A 168 -15.37 12.75 -6.07
C LYS A 168 -15.02 13.42 -7.39
N GLU A 169 -13.73 13.61 -7.68
CA GLU A 169 -13.26 14.17 -8.96
C GLU A 169 -13.72 13.30 -10.14
N ALA A 170 -13.63 11.97 -10.02
CA ALA A 170 -14.10 11.07 -11.08
C ALA A 170 -15.62 11.17 -11.32
N ILE A 171 -16.43 11.29 -10.28
CA ILE A 171 -17.88 11.47 -10.41
C ILE A 171 -18.21 12.78 -11.12
N GLU A 172 -17.50 13.87 -10.79
CA GLU A 172 -17.71 15.16 -11.45
C GLU A 172 -17.39 15.12 -12.95
N ILE A 173 -16.33 14.37 -13.34
CA ILE A 173 -15.90 14.24 -14.74
C ILE A 173 -16.75 13.21 -15.50
N LEU A 174 -17.11 12.10 -14.86
CA LEU A 174 -17.73 10.93 -15.50
C LEU A 174 -19.23 10.80 -15.17
N ASN A 175 -19.85 11.87 -14.71
CA ASN A 175 -21.25 11.89 -14.27
C ASN A 175 -22.24 11.35 -15.34
N ASP A 176 -21.92 11.54 -16.63
CA ASP A 176 -22.73 11.07 -17.76
C ASP A 176 -22.22 9.76 -18.39
N VAL A 177 -21.22 9.10 -17.79
CA VAL A 177 -20.68 7.86 -18.34
C VAL A 177 -21.37 6.66 -17.72
N GLU A 178 -22.30 6.07 -18.44
CA GLU A 178 -22.90 4.81 -18.08
C GLU A 178 -21.94 3.63 -18.37
N ILE A 179 -21.59 2.89 -17.32
CA ILE A 179 -20.70 1.74 -17.41
C ILE A 179 -21.55 0.47 -17.57
N THR A 180 -21.24 -0.31 -18.59
CA THR A 180 -21.87 -1.62 -18.82
C THR A 180 -20.85 -2.77 -18.70
N LYS A 181 -21.33 -3.95 -18.30
CA LYS A 181 -20.60 -5.22 -18.38
C LYS A 181 -21.01 -6.07 -19.59
N SER A 182 -21.95 -5.57 -20.40
CA SER A 182 -22.42 -6.23 -21.62
C SER A 182 -21.87 -5.52 -22.83
N TYR A 183 -21.09 -6.24 -23.66
CA TYR A 183 -20.57 -5.69 -24.90
C TYR A 183 -21.68 -5.31 -25.87
N ASN A 184 -22.76 -6.08 -25.96
CA ASN A 184 -23.90 -5.77 -26.81
C ASN A 184 -24.60 -4.46 -26.42
N LYS A 185 -24.72 -4.20 -25.12
CA LYS A 185 -25.26 -2.91 -24.63
C LYS A 185 -24.33 -1.74 -24.94
N PHE A 186 -23.02 -1.96 -24.88
CA PHE A 186 -22.04 -0.96 -25.30
C PHE A 186 -22.18 -0.66 -26.79
N LEU A 187 -22.30 -1.67 -27.64
CA LEU A 187 -22.48 -1.51 -29.09
C LEU A 187 -23.81 -0.83 -29.45
N SER A 188 -24.90 -1.11 -28.72
CA SER A 188 -26.19 -0.45 -28.92
C SER A 188 -26.25 0.99 -28.44
N GLY A 189 -25.20 1.49 -27.79
CA GLY A 189 -25.16 2.84 -27.22
C GLY A 189 -25.89 2.98 -25.89
N GLU A 190 -26.35 1.87 -25.29
CA GLU A 190 -26.93 1.85 -23.95
C GLU A 190 -25.91 2.05 -22.83
N GLY A 191 -24.61 2.03 -23.15
CA GLY A 191 -23.50 2.31 -22.23
C GLY A 191 -22.36 3.01 -22.97
N LYS A 192 -21.74 3.98 -22.30
CA LYS A 192 -20.62 4.76 -22.86
C LYS A 192 -19.25 4.14 -22.56
N ALA A 193 -19.19 3.17 -21.66
CA ALA A 193 -17.98 2.43 -21.32
C ALA A 193 -18.30 0.97 -21.03
N PHE A 194 -17.48 0.07 -21.56
CA PHE A 194 -17.53 -1.35 -21.29
C PHE A 194 -16.30 -1.75 -20.46
N ILE A 195 -16.53 -2.35 -19.30
CA ILE A 195 -15.45 -2.78 -18.40
C ILE A 195 -15.63 -4.28 -18.13
N THR A 196 -14.56 -5.03 -18.39
CA THR A 196 -14.54 -6.48 -18.15
C THR A 196 -13.22 -6.94 -17.55
N THR A 197 -13.23 -8.13 -16.94
CA THR A 197 -12.04 -8.83 -16.47
C THR A 197 -11.88 -10.10 -17.30
N MET A 198 -10.97 -10.06 -18.27
CA MET A 198 -10.70 -11.17 -19.17
C MET A 198 -9.26 -11.11 -19.70
N SER A 199 -8.84 -12.13 -20.43
CA SER A 199 -7.54 -12.14 -21.09
C SER A 199 -7.52 -11.17 -22.25
N ALA A 200 -6.53 -10.29 -22.30
CA ALA A 200 -6.31 -9.40 -23.44
C ALA A 200 -5.74 -10.12 -24.67
N THR A 201 -5.46 -11.44 -24.56
CA THR A 201 -5.03 -12.26 -25.71
C THR A 201 -6.19 -12.85 -26.50
N ASP A 202 -7.41 -12.72 -25.99
CA ASP A 202 -8.64 -13.12 -26.68
C ASP A 202 -9.62 -11.95 -26.71
N LEU A 203 -9.65 -11.25 -27.83
CA LEU A 203 -10.53 -10.14 -28.11
C LEU A 203 -11.49 -10.45 -29.27
N SER A 204 -11.76 -11.72 -29.51
CA SER A 204 -12.59 -12.22 -30.61
C SER A 204 -14.02 -11.66 -30.63
N PHE A 205 -14.51 -11.10 -29.50
CA PHE A 205 -15.80 -10.46 -29.39
C PHE A 205 -15.81 -9.02 -29.92
N ILE A 206 -14.63 -8.43 -30.20
CA ILE A 206 -14.49 -7.09 -30.78
C ILE A 206 -14.42 -7.25 -32.30
N PRO A 207 -15.31 -6.63 -33.09
CA PRO A 207 -15.23 -6.68 -34.55
C PRO A 207 -13.93 -6.08 -35.08
N ASP A 208 -13.45 -6.64 -36.19
CA ASP A 208 -12.32 -6.07 -36.90
C ASP A 208 -12.61 -4.62 -37.31
N ASP A 209 -11.59 -3.80 -37.37
CA ASP A 209 -11.63 -2.40 -37.74
C ASP A 209 -12.60 -1.49 -36.96
N SER A 210 -12.92 -1.91 -35.69
CA SER A 210 -13.88 -1.20 -34.83
C SER A 210 -13.22 -0.35 -33.72
N VAL A 211 -11.89 -0.32 -33.63
CA VAL A 211 -11.15 0.39 -32.58
C VAL A 211 -10.23 1.43 -33.20
N ASP A 212 -10.45 2.70 -32.85
CA ASP A 212 -9.65 3.82 -33.36
C ASP A 212 -8.29 3.95 -32.63
N TYR A 213 -8.22 3.57 -31.36
CA TYR A 213 -7.02 3.75 -30.55
C TYR A 213 -6.86 2.70 -29.45
N ILE A 214 -5.64 2.19 -29.29
CA ILE A 214 -5.32 1.18 -28.27
C ILE A 214 -4.23 1.72 -27.35
N ILE A 215 -4.49 1.67 -26.03
CA ILE A 215 -3.49 1.91 -24.98
C ILE A 215 -3.31 0.60 -24.21
N THR A 216 -2.07 0.13 -24.10
CA THR A 216 -1.78 -1.10 -23.34
C THR A 216 -0.53 -0.92 -22.48
N ASP A 217 -0.59 -1.48 -21.30
CA ASP A 217 0.56 -1.63 -20.38
C ASP A 217 0.63 -3.09 -19.93
N PRO A 218 1.12 -3.99 -20.79
CA PRO A 218 1.16 -5.41 -20.50
C PRO A 218 2.18 -5.71 -19.38
N PRO A 219 1.95 -6.75 -18.57
CA PRO A 219 2.90 -7.19 -17.58
C PRO A 219 4.23 -7.56 -18.25
N HIS A 220 5.31 -6.99 -17.76
CA HIS A 220 6.66 -7.31 -18.25
C HIS A 220 7.11 -8.65 -17.66
N GLY A 221 6.82 -9.72 -18.38
CA GLY A 221 7.27 -11.09 -18.27
C GLY A 221 7.49 -11.69 -16.88
N ASP A 222 8.52 -11.27 -16.20
CA ASP A 222 9.02 -11.88 -14.98
C ASP A 222 9.03 -10.90 -13.76
N ARG A 223 8.12 -9.92 -13.75
CA ARG A 223 7.94 -8.97 -12.64
C ARG A 223 6.75 -9.31 -11.76
#